data_7fb52eedbdb9a59632b83fd63f80f545
#
_entry.id   7fb52eedbdb9a59632b83fd63f80f545
#
_cell.length_a   1.000
_cell.length_b   1.000
_cell.length_c   1.000
_cell.angle_alpha   90.00
_cell.angle_beta   90.00
_cell.angle_gamma   90.00
#
_symmetry.space_group_name_H-M   'P 1'
#
loop_
_entity.id
_entity.type
_entity.pdbx_description
1 polymer ?
#
loop_
_entity_poly.entity_id
_entity_poly.type
_entity_poly.pdbx_seq_one_letter_code
_entity_poly.pdbx_strand_id
1 'polypeptide(L)' 'MVQIEQKELETHRDEIIADVKKLVEKYRKIFDWDVPDIDQAVADKLIVLEVRKALDELGQKLLG' A
#
# COMPACT_ATOMS: atom_id res chain seq x y z
N MET A 1 8.00 -1.31 -28.59
CA MET A 1 7.69 -2.75 -28.38
C MET A 1 7.35 -2.97 -26.91
N VAL A 2 6.21 -3.56 -26.64
CA VAL A 2 5.82 -3.87 -25.26
C VAL A 2 6.54 -5.14 -24.81
N GLN A 3 7.24 -5.06 -23.69
CA GLN A 3 7.95 -6.20 -23.14
C GLN A 3 6.96 -7.15 -22.45
N ILE A 4 7.32 -8.42 -22.38
CA ILE A 4 6.50 -9.44 -21.73
C ILE A 4 6.26 -9.08 -20.27
N GLU A 5 7.28 -8.57 -19.58
CA GLU A 5 7.19 -8.14 -18.17
C GLU A 5 6.18 -7.02 -18.00
N GLN A 6 6.17 -6.05 -18.88
CA GLN A 6 5.22 -4.94 -18.84
C GLN A 6 3.79 -5.43 -19.05
N LYS A 7 3.60 -6.33 -19.99
CA LYS A 7 2.28 -6.89 -20.29
C LYS A 7 1.74 -7.71 -19.12
N GLU A 8 2.61 -8.47 -18.48
CA GLU A 8 2.25 -9.26 -17.31
C GLU A 8 1.82 -8.36 -16.16
N LEU A 9 2.53 -7.26 -15.94
CA LEU A 9 2.15 -6.28 -14.93
C LEU A 9 0.79 -5.66 -15.21
N GLU A 10 0.50 -5.33 -16.46
CA GLU A 10 -0.79 -4.78 -16.84
C GLU A 10 -1.93 -5.74 -16.54
N THR A 11 -1.70 -7.02 -16.75
CA THR A 11 -2.67 -8.08 -16.44
C THR A 11 -3.00 -8.12 -14.95
N HIS A 12 -2.01 -7.89 -14.10
CA HIS A 12 -2.15 -7.96 -12.64
C HIS A 12 -2.37 -6.61 -11.97
N ARG A 13 -2.52 -5.54 -12.74
CA ARG A 13 -2.64 -4.19 -12.19
C ARG A 13 -3.79 -4.08 -11.18
N ASP A 14 -4.96 -4.59 -11.53
CA ASP A 14 -6.13 -4.50 -10.67
C ASP A 14 -5.94 -5.30 -9.37
N GLU A 15 -5.25 -6.43 -9.45
CA GLU A 15 -4.92 -7.23 -8.28
C GLU A 15 -3.98 -6.47 -7.34
N ILE A 16 -2.97 -5.81 -7.91
CA ILE A 16 -2.02 -5.00 -7.13
C ILE A 16 -2.77 -3.89 -6.40
N ILE A 17 -3.66 -3.19 -7.10
CA ILE A 17 -4.46 -2.13 -6.49
C ILE A 17 -5.34 -2.68 -5.38
N ALA A 18 -5.98 -3.82 -5.60
CA ALA A 18 -6.83 -4.45 -4.59
C ALA A 18 -6.02 -4.89 -3.37
N ASP A 19 -4.82 -5.43 -3.59
CA ASP A 19 -3.96 -5.86 -2.50
C ASP A 19 -3.47 -4.67 -1.67
N VAL A 20 -3.13 -3.56 -2.31
CA VAL A 20 -2.74 -2.33 -1.59
C VAL A 20 -3.90 -1.80 -0.77
N LYS A 21 -5.12 -1.81 -1.31
CA LYS A 21 -6.32 -1.42 -0.55
C LYS A 21 -6.52 -2.29 0.68
N LYS A 22 -6.37 -3.60 0.53
CA LYS A 22 -6.49 -4.54 1.66
C LYS A 22 -5.44 -4.27 2.72
N LEU A 23 -4.22 -3.97 2.32
CA LEU A 23 -3.14 -3.64 3.23
C LEU A 23 -3.49 -2.40 4.07
N VAL A 24 -3.95 -1.35 3.44
CA VAL A 24 -4.34 -0.11 4.13
C VAL A 24 -5.53 -0.37 5.04
N GLU A 25 -6.55 -1.09 4.56
CA GLU A 25 -7.75 -1.40 5.34
C GLU A 25 -7.42 -2.20 6.59
N LYS A 26 -6.47 -3.12 6.50
CA LYS A 26 -6.01 -3.92 7.63
C LYS A 26 -5.56 -3.01 8.78
N TYR A 27 -4.75 -2.00 8.48
CA TYR A 27 -4.20 -1.11 9.50
C TYR A 27 -5.21 -0.06 9.97
N ARG A 28 -6.13 0.34 9.11
CA ARG A 28 -7.25 1.18 9.52
C ARG A 28 -8.10 0.48 10.58
N LYS A 29 -8.38 -0.80 10.38
CA LYS A 29 -9.16 -1.60 11.34
C LYS A 29 -8.41 -1.77 12.66
N ILE A 30 -7.11 -2.00 12.62
CA ILE A 30 -6.29 -2.14 13.82
C ILE A 30 -6.33 -0.85 14.65
N PHE A 31 -6.15 0.31 14.01
CA PHE A 31 -6.20 1.60 14.70
C PHE A 31 -7.59 1.89 15.26
N ASP A 32 -8.62 1.59 14.51
CA ASP A 32 -9.99 1.78 14.94
C ASP A 32 -10.32 0.95 16.20
N TRP A 33 -9.77 -0.25 16.26
CA TRP A 33 -9.95 -1.15 17.39
C TRP A 33 -9.12 -0.74 18.62
N ASP A 34 -7.84 -0.37 18.39
CA ASP A 34 -6.88 -0.12 19.47
C ASP A 34 -6.97 1.30 20.04
N VAL A 35 -7.45 2.27 19.29
CA VAL A 35 -7.48 3.67 19.69
C VAL A 35 -8.90 4.23 19.51
N PRO A 36 -9.75 4.16 20.56
CA PRO A 36 -11.17 4.52 20.42
C PRO A 36 -11.43 5.96 19.99
N ASP A 37 -10.57 6.89 20.37
CA ASP A 37 -10.76 8.32 20.09
C ASP A 37 -9.88 8.81 18.96
N ILE A 38 -9.53 7.93 18.03
CA ILE A 38 -8.63 8.27 16.94
C ILE A 38 -9.30 9.23 15.94
N ASP A 39 -8.52 10.20 15.44
CA ASP A 39 -8.91 10.99 14.28
C ASP A 39 -8.63 10.14 13.04
N GLN A 40 -9.67 9.64 12.42
CA GLN A 40 -9.55 8.71 11.29
C GLN A 40 -8.80 9.34 10.12
N ALA A 41 -9.02 10.62 9.85
CA ALA A 41 -8.34 11.31 8.75
C ALA A 41 -6.82 11.38 8.98
N VAL A 42 -6.40 11.66 10.20
CA VAL A 42 -4.97 11.69 10.56
C VAL A 42 -4.39 10.28 10.50
N ALA A 43 -5.09 9.30 11.03
CA ALA A 43 -4.65 7.91 11.01
C ALA A 43 -4.46 7.42 9.58
N ASP A 44 -5.40 7.71 8.68
CA ASP A 44 -5.32 7.30 7.28
C ASP A 44 -4.08 7.88 6.60
N LYS A 45 -3.79 9.16 6.84
CA LYS A 45 -2.59 9.81 6.29
C LYS A 45 -1.31 9.14 6.79
N LEU A 46 -1.25 8.85 8.08
CA LEU A 46 -0.06 8.22 8.67
C LEU A 46 0.14 6.81 8.12
N ILE A 47 -0.93 6.04 7.98
CA ILE A 47 -0.86 4.70 7.41
C ILE A 47 -0.33 4.75 5.97
N VAL A 48 -0.89 5.62 5.15
CA VAL A 48 -0.47 5.76 3.76
C VAL A 48 1.00 6.17 3.67
N LEU A 49 1.43 7.11 4.51
CA LEU A 49 2.82 7.55 4.53
C LEU A 49 3.78 6.42 4.90
N GLU A 50 3.43 5.59 5.87
CA GLU A 50 4.26 4.45 6.25
C GLU A 50 4.33 3.40 5.15
N VAL A 51 3.22 3.12 4.48
CA VAL A 51 3.20 2.20 3.34
C VAL A 51 4.11 2.72 2.22
N ARG A 52 4.05 4.02 1.93
CA ARG A 52 4.89 4.64 0.91
C ARG A 52 6.37 4.55 1.26
N LYS A 53 6.73 4.80 2.53
CA LYS A 53 8.11 4.64 2.99
C LYS A 53 8.59 3.19 2.81
N ALA A 54 7.76 2.24 3.19
CA ALA A 54 8.10 0.82 3.04
C ALA A 54 8.33 0.46 1.57
N LEU A 55 7.50 0.98 0.68
CA LEU A 55 7.67 0.77 -0.76
C LEU A 55 8.96 1.40 -1.27
N ASP A 56 9.29 2.60 -0.80
CA ASP A 56 10.53 3.27 -1.21
C ASP A 56 11.75 2.48 -0.76
N GLU A 57 11.76 1.98 0.48
CA GLU A 57 12.86 1.16 0.98
C GLU A 57 13.00 -0.14 0.19
N LEU A 58 11.89 -0.80 -0.08
CA LEU A 58 11.88 -2.01 -0.89
C LEU A 58 12.35 -1.73 -2.31
N GLY A 59 11.92 -0.60 -2.86
CA GLY A 59 12.34 -0.15 -4.20
C GLY A 59 13.85 0.05 -4.27
N GLN A 60 14.45 0.65 -3.24
CA GLN A 60 15.90 0.83 -3.20
C GLN A 60 16.64 -0.51 -3.21
N LYS A 61 16.12 -1.50 -2.52
CA LYS A 61 16.73 -2.84 -2.50
C LYS A 61 16.59 -3.55 -3.84
N LEU A 62 15.44 -3.42 -4.49
CA LEU A 62 15.15 -4.13 -5.73
C LEU A 62 15.68 -3.42 -6.97
N LEU A 63 15.73 -2.09 -6.95
CA LEU A 63 16.13 -1.28 -8.11
C LEU A 63 17.57 -0.80 -8.01
N GLY A 64 18.09 -0.71 -6.83
CA GLY A 64 19.43 -0.24 -6.58
C GLY A 64 20.42 -1.33 -6.48
#